data_a4cf2fc9ec5918a16092b8b961a9541c
#
_entry.id   a4cf2fc9ec5918a16092b8b961a9541c
#
_cell.length_a   1.000
_cell.length_b   1.000
_cell.length_c   1.000
_cell.angle_alpha   90.00
_cell.angle_beta   90.00
_cell.angle_gamma   90.00
#
_symmetry.space_group_name_H-M   'P 1'
#
loop_
_entity.id
_entity.type
_entity.pdbx_description
1 polymer ?
#
loop_
_entity_poly.entity_id
_entity_poly.type
_entity_poly.pdbx_seq_one_letter_code
_entity_poly.pdbx_strand_id
1 'polypeptide(L)'
;MNLGLRAILYTVRKWKKTLLVFFLLLAITTLVLSGLAIADAQKEQAEKVRGTTGASFTVERNLSTGGWSNGSGGSYSTQEFISEDVIKEIASVDGIAGYDASLIVHEDFFNEDGEALKTERYGFYSYGSYNSEYNAMFLSGRFELVEGSHITEDMKNGLIISRDLADWNGLEIGDTLTGIYYPESNTPAVDMEIVGIFDIVADKDDAVNLYDNASYFDYSNYTFCSMEAAEGLLEGWGDENEGISEAYFYVSDAAQLDSVIEEVQKISSINWNNFNITTNDEVYQNISSALSDTETLITTLIVVITAVSMVLITLILSMSIRSRKRETGILL
;
A
#
# COMPACT_ATOMS: atom_id res chain seq x y z
N MET A 1 52.56 -14.59 -45.87
CA MET A 1 52.24 -14.38 -44.45
C MET A 1 50.77 -13.96 -44.36
N ASN A 2 49.94 -14.77 -43.68
CA ASN A 2 48.49 -14.56 -43.64
C ASN A 2 48.14 -13.23 -42.97
N LEU A 3 47.14 -12.53 -43.51
CA LEU A 3 46.63 -11.24 -42.98
C LEU A 3 46.34 -11.26 -41.47
N GLY A 4 45.79 -12.38 -40.99
CA GLY A 4 45.52 -12.60 -39.57
C GLY A 4 46.77 -12.67 -38.69
N LEU A 5 47.84 -13.32 -39.17
CA LEU A 5 49.10 -13.39 -38.44
C LEU A 5 49.80 -12.04 -38.34
N ARG A 6 49.67 -11.20 -39.37
CA ARG A 6 50.16 -9.80 -39.33
C ARG A 6 49.39 -8.94 -38.34
N ALA A 7 48.09 -9.11 -38.25
CA ALA A 7 47.25 -8.37 -37.28
C ALA A 7 47.61 -8.75 -35.82
N ILE A 8 47.79 -10.07 -35.53
CA ILE A 8 48.19 -10.55 -34.21
C ILE A 8 49.56 -10.02 -33.81
N LEU A 9 50.56 -10.12 -34.66
CA LEU A 9 51.90 -9.61 -34.40
C LEU A 9 51.93 -8.11 -34.19
N TYR A 10 51.10 -7.35 -34.90
CA TYR A 10 50.96 -5.89 -34.70
C TYR A 10 50.35 -5.57 -33.33
N THR A 11 49.28 -6.28 -32.92
CA THR A 11 48.63 -6.13 -31.63
C THR A 11 49.58 -6.41 -30.47
N VAL A 12 50.36 -7.51 -30.57
CA VAL A 12 51.38 -7.85 -29.60
C VAL A 12 52.51 -6.82 -29.53
N ARG A 13 52.96 -6.31 -30.65
CA ARG A 13 54.05 -5.30 -30.70
C ARG A 13 53.62 -3.93 -30.12
N LYS A 14 52.34 -3.59 -30.16
CA LYS A 14 51.75 -2.35 -29.59
C LYS A 14 50.85 -2.62 -28.38
N TRP A 15 51.15 -3.68 -27.61
CA TRP A 15 50.33 -4.20 -26.53
C TRP A 15 49.84 -3.12 -25.54
N LYS A 16 50.71 -2.08 -25.23
CA LYS A 16 50.32 -0.99 -24.33
C LYS A 16 49.10 -0.18 -24.84
N LYS A 17 49.03 0.08 -26.16
CA LYS A 17 47.92 0.80 -26.78
C LYS A 17 46.67 -0.07 -26.84
N THR A 18 46.83 -1.35 -27.18
CA THR A 18 45.76 -2.31 -27.23
C THR A 18 45.15 -2.52 -25.84
N LEU A 19 46.00 -2.61 -24.83
CA LEU A 19 45.59 -2.76 -23.44
C LEU A 19 44.83 -1.53 -22.90
N LEU A 20 45.26 -0.32 -23.29
CA LEU A 20 44.57 0.92 -22.97
C LEU A 20 43.16 0.96 -23.57
N VAL A 21 43.02 0.59 -24.86
CA VAL A 21 41.74 0.55 -25.55
C VAL A 21 40.85 -0.54 -24.92
N PHE A 22 41.41 -1.69 -24.57
CA PHE A 22 40.71 -2.78 -23.90
C PHE A 22 40.16 -2.36 -22.56
N PHE A 23 40.99 -1.75 -21.67
CA PHE A 23 40.51 -1.27 -20.39
C PHE A 23 39.49 -0.15 -20.51
N LEU A 24 39.60 0.72 -21.48
CA LEU A 24 38.64 1.77 -21.73
C LEU A 24 37.28 1.16 -22.15
N LEU A 25 37.29 0.22 -23.07
CA LEU A 25 36.05 -0.51 -23.45
C LEU A 25 35.48 -1.27 -22.32
N LEU A 26 36.29 -1.97 -21.50
CA LEU A 26 35.85 -2.69 -20.33
C LEU A 26 35.19 -1.75 -19.32
N ALA A 27 35.82 -0.59 -19.02
CA ALA A 27 35.25 0.39 -18.10
C ALA A 27 33.89 0.94 -18.59
N ILE A 28 33.77 1.25 -19.87
CA ILE A 28 32.54 1.73 -20.50
C ILE A 28 31.44 0.66 -20.38
N THR A 29 31.76 -0.59 -20.78
CA THR A 29 30.80 -1.68 -20.75
C THR A 29 30.33 -1.96 -19.33
N THR A 30 31.25 -1.93 -18.35
CA THR A 30 30.91 -2.11 -16.92
C THR A 30 30.00 -0.98 -16.43
N LEU A 31 30.28 0.27 -16.77
CA LEU A 31 29.45 1.42 -16.38
C LEU A 31 28.05 1.34 -16.98
N VAL A 32 27.93 1.00 -18.26
CA VAL A 32 26.62 0.85 -18.92
C VAL A 32 25.82 -0.29 -18.31
N LEU A 33 26.44 -1.47 -18.11
CA LEU A 33 25.77 -2.61 -17.52
C LEU A 33 25.37 -2.35 -16.05
N SER A 34 26.23 -1.68 -15.27
CA SER A 34 25.89 -1.28 -13.91
C SER A 34 24.73 -0.30 -13.88
N GLY A 35 24.69 0.68 -14.80
CA GLY A 35 23.57 1.63 -14.89
C GLY A 35 22.24 0.93 -15.21
N LEU A 36 22.24 0.01 -16.17
CA LEU A 36 21.05 -0.79 -16.50
C LEU A 36 20.61 -1.69 -15.33
N ALA A 37 21.56 -2.34 -14.67
CA ALA A 37 21.25 -3.19 -13.51
C ALA A 37 20.65 -2.39 -12.34
N ILE A 38 21.12 -1.15 -12.12
CA ILE A 38 20.54 -0.26 -11.10
C ILE A 38 19.11 0.14 -11.50
N ALA A 39 18.89 0.50 -12.77
CA ALA A 39 17.56 0.86 -13.25
C ALA A 39 16.56 -0.31 -13.10
N ASP A 40 16.98 -1.52 -13.48
CA ASP A 40 16.14 -2.72 -13.32
C ASP A 40 15.85 -3.02 -11.85
N ALA A 41 16.87 -2.96 -10.98
CA ALA A 41 16.69 -3.18 -9.54
C ALA A 41 15.76 -2.14 -8.88
N GLN A 42 15.84 -0.88 -9.32
CA GLN A 42 14.95 0.18 -8.83
C GLN A 42 13.51 -0.05 -9.29
N LYS A 43 13.31 -0.50 -10.54
CA LYS A 43 11.98 -0.84 -11.04
C LYS A 43 11.38 -2.01 -10.27
N GLU A 44 12.16 -3.06 -10.05
CA GLU A 44 11.73 -4.22 -9.24
C GLU A 44 11.39 -3.82 -7.79
N GLN A 45 12.17 -2.91 -7.21
CA GLN A 45 11.91 -2.40 -5.87
C GLN A 45 10.66 -1.50 -5.83
N ALA A 46 10.41 -0.71 -6.86
CA ALA A 46 9.18 0.06 -7.01
C ALA A 46 7.95 -0.83 -7.12
N GLU A 47 8.03 -1.88 -7.95
CA GLU A 47 6.96 -2.87 -8.09
C GLU A 47 6.74 -3.63 -6.78
N LYS A 48 7.78 -3.93 -6.02
CA LYS A 48 7.68 -4.57 -4.72
C LYS A 48 7.04 -3.66 -3.67
N VAL A 49 7.43 -2.39 -3.61
CA VAL A 49 6.79 -1.38 -2.75
C VAL A 49 5.34 -1.20 -3.16
N ARG A 50 5.04 -1.15 -4.46
CA ARG A 50 3.69 -1.10 -5.00
C ARG A 50 2.87 -2.33 -4.60
N GLY A 51 3.48 -3.52 -4.60
CA GLY A 51 2.86 -4.76 -4.16
C GLY A 51 2.64 -4.84 -2.65
N THR A 52 3.49 -4.18 -1.85
CA THR A 52 3.39 -4.17 -0.37
C THR A 52 2.48 -3.05 0.16
N THR A 53 2.40 -1.92 -0.53
CA THR A 53 1.43 -0.85 -0.20
C THR A 53 0.06 -1.07 -0.83
N GLY A 54 -0.09 -2.11 -1.66
CA GLY A 54 -1.30 -2.49 -2.38
C GLY A 54 -1.81 -1.38 -3.29
N ALA A 55 -2.05 -1.67 -4.55
CA ALA A 55 -2.88 -0.78 -5.35
C ALA A 55 -4.30 -0.87 -4.81
N SER A 56 -4.78 0.19 -4.22
CA SER A 56 -6.11 0.24 -3.65
C SER A 56 -6.81 1.55 -4.02
N PHE A 57 -8.11 1.49 -4.06
CA PHE A 57 -8.95 2.67 -4.08
C PHE A 57 -10.00 2.56 -2.99
N THR A 58 -10.45 3.69 -2.52
CA THR A 58 -11.50 3.80 -1.52
C THR A 58 -12.73 4.40 -2.17
N VAL A 59 -13.87 3.80 -1.91
CA VAL A 59 -15.17 4.39 -2.20
C VAL A 59 -15.68 5.00 -0.90
N GLU A 60 -15.93 6.28 -0.91
CA GLU A 60 -16.39 7.04 0.25
C GLU A 60 -17.64 7.84 -0.06
N ARG A 61 -18.43 8.15 0.95
CA ARG A 61 -19.62 8.99 0.80
C ARG A 61 -19.23 10.38 0.33
N ASN A 62 -19.92 10.87 -0.70
CA ASN A 62 -19.70 12.23 -1.20
C ASN A 62 -20.49 13.25 -0.36
N LEU A 63 -19.91 13.72 0.73
CA LEU A 63 -20.55 14.68 1.64
C LEU A 63 -20.77 16.06 1.01
N SER A 64 -20.18 16.35 -0.15
CA SER A 64 -20.32 17.65 -0.82
C SER A 64 -21.66 17.83 -1.55
N THR A 65 -22.32 16.74 -1.92
CA THR A 65 -23.60 16.77 -2.66
C THR A 65 -24.82 16.55 -1.75
N GLY A 66 -24.59 16.16 -0.49
CA GLY A 66 -25.66 15.96 0.49
C GLY A 66 -26.25 17.27 1.00
N GLY A 67 -27.54 17.23 1.33
CA GLY A 67 -28.18 18.33 2.04
C GLY A 67 -27.71 18.38 3.51
N TRP A 68 -27.39 19.58 3.97
CA TRP A 68 -27.15 19.82 5.40
C TRP A 68 -28.48 20.23 6.04
N SER A 69 -28.95 19.45 7.01
CA SER A 69 -30.10 19.85 7.81
C SER A 69 -29.60 20.65 9.03
N ASN A 70 -29.92 21.95 9.09
CA ASN A 70 -29.70 22.80 10.25
C ASN A 70 -30.83 22.60 11.27
N GLY A 71 -30.89 21.42 11.87
CA GLY A 71 -31.63 21.22 13.13
C GLY A 71 -30.77 21.68 14.29
N SER A 72 -31.38 22.18 15.39
CA SER A 72 -30.68 22.74 16.55
C SER A 72 -29.64 21.75 17.10
N GLY A 73 -28.41 21.84 16.65
CA GLY A 73 -27.26 21.16 17.23
C GLY A 73 -26.44 20.25 16.37
N GLY A 74 -26.75 20.01 15.09
CA GLY A 74 -25.95 19.15 14.24
C GLY A 74 -26.19 19.37 12.76
N SER A 75 -25.16 19.20 11.98
CA SER A 75 -25.23 19.12 10.52
C SER A 75 -25.21 17.65 10.13
N TYR A 76 -26.27 17.16 9.49
CA TYR A 76 -26.35 15.79 9.02
C TYR A 76 -26.28 15.76 7.49
N SER A 77 -25.49 14.86 6.95
CA SER A 77 -25.55 14.56 5.53
C SER A 77 -26.74 13.64 5.27
N THR A 78 -27.59 14.00 4.31
CA THR A 78 -28.74 13.19 3.92
C THR A 78 -28.38 12.10 2.90
N GLN A 79 -27.09 11.90 2.63
CA GLN A 79 -26.66 10.92 1.65
C GLN A 79 -26.71 9.51 2.19
N GLU A 80 -27.01 8.58 1.29
CA GLU A 80 -27.02 7.16 1.56
C GLU A 80 -25.64 6.67 2.00
N PHE A 81 -25.62 5.76 2.95
CA PHE A 81 -24.44 4.96 3.28
C PHE A 81 -24.15 3.96 2.16
N ILE A 82 -22.93 3.44 2.13
CA ILE A 82 -22.54 2.41 1.18
C ILE A 82 -23.23 1.11 1.59
N SER A 83 -24.08 0.58 0.73
CA SER A 83 -24.76 -0.69 1.01
C SER A 83 -23.86 -1.88 0.70
N GLU A 84 -24.14 -3.01 1.33
CA GLU A 84 -23.49 -4.28 1.04
C GLU A 84 -23.60 -4.67 -0.44
N ASP A 85 -24.76 -4.40 -1.09
CA ASP A 85 -24.95 -4.67 -2.51
C ASP A 85 -23.98 -3.87 -3.39
N VAL A 86 -23.76 -2.59 -3.06
CA VAL A 86 -22.78 -1.73 -3.75
C VAL A 86 -21.37 -2.29 -3.60
N ILE A 87 -20.99 -2.70 -2.36
CA ILE A 87 -19.67 -3.26 -2.08
C ILE A 87 -19.46 -4.54 -2.89
N LYS A 88 -20.42 -5.46 -2.87
CA LYS A 88 -20.33 -6.74 -3.58
C LYS A 88 -20.32 -6.58 -5.09
N GLU A 89 -21.07 -5.63 -5.61
CA GLU A 89 -21.09 -5.33 -7.03
C GLU A 89 -19.74 -4.80 -7.50
N ILE A 90 -19.12 -3.88 -6.75
CA ILE A 90 -17.77 -3.39 -7.03
C ILE A 90 -16.75 -4.52 -6.90
N ALA A 91 -16.80 -5.30 -5.81
CA ALA A 91 -15.89 -6.42 -5.58
C ALA A 91 -15.93 -7.50 -6.67
N SER A 92 -17.03 -7.60 -7.42
CA SER A 92 -17.17 -8.53 -8.53
C SER A 92 -16.45 -8.12 -9.81
N VAL A 93 -15.92 -6.90 -9.88
CA VAL A 93 -15.19 -6.40 -11.06
C VAL A 93 -13.87 -7.14 -11.21
N ASP A 94 -13.58 -7.56 -12.43
CA ASP A 94 -12.34 -8.28 -12.73
C ASP A 94 -11.09 -7.43 -12.40
N GLY A 95 -10.12 -8.04 -11.73
CA GLY A 95 -8.92 -7.37 -11.26
C GLY A 95 -8.96 -6.94 -9.79
N ILE A 96 -10.10 -7.00 -9.11
CA ILE A 96 -10.19 -6.79 -7.66
C ILE A 96 -9.79 -8.09 -6.95
N ALA A 97 -8.78 -7.99 -6.09
CA ALA A 97 -8.23 -9.14 -5.34
C ALA A 97 -8.85 -9.30 -3.96
N GLY A 98 -9.35 -8.22 -3.38
CA GLY A 98 -9.95 -8.22 -2.07
C GLY A 98 -10.61 -6.91 -1.74
N TYR A 99 -11.40 -6.90 -0.70
CA TYR A 99 -12.08 -5.71 -0.20
C TYR A 99 -12.32 -5.77 1.28
N ASP A 100 -12.45 -4.62 1.89
CA ASP A 100 -12.95 -4.45 3.24
C ASP A 100 -13.83 -3.20 3.31
N ALA A 101 -14.59 -3.07 4.37
CA ALA A 101 -15.36 -1.88 4.66
C ALA A 101 -15.33 -1.61 6.15
N SER A 102 -15.45 -0.35 6.54
CA SER A 102 -15.42 0.04 7.93
C SER A 102 -16.78 0.54 8.38
N LEU A 103 -17.37 -0.20 9.30
CA LEU A 103 -18.48 0.22 10.13
C LEU A 103 -17.94 0.47 11.54
N ILE A 104 -17.85 1.74 11.94
CA ILE A 104 -17.30 2.10 13.25
C ILE A 104 -18.42 1.99 14.29
N VAL A 105 -18.15 1.22 15.34
CA VAL A 105 -19.04 1.04 16.48
C VAL A 105 -18.31 1.40 17.78
N HIS A 106 -19.00 2.02 18.69
CA HIS A 106 -18.49 2.39 20.01
C HIS A 106 -19.26 1.59 21.07
N GLU A 107 -18.71 0.47 21.48
CA GLU A 107 -19.31 -0.41 22.47
C GLU A 107 -18.45 -0.51 23.72
N ASP A 108 -19.06 -0.98 24.78
CA ASP A 108 -18.36 -1.49 25.96
C ASP A 108 -18.36 -3.02 25.91
N PHE A 109 -17.24 -3.63 26.28
CA PHE A 109 -17.08 -5.08 26.36
C PHE A 109 -17.15 -5.57 27.79
N PHE A 110 -17.83 -6.71 27.96
CA PHE A 110 -17.97 -7.43 29.22
C PHE A 110 -17.47 -8.86 29.07
N ASN A 111 -16.81 -9.38 30.11
CA ASN A 111 -16.41 -10.76 30.15
C ASN A 111 -17.60 -11.69 30.50
N GLU A 112 -17.38 -13.00 30.53
CA GLU A 112 -18.42 -14.01 30.88
C GLU A 112 -19.05 -13.81 32.28
N ASP A 113 -18.32 -13.18 33.20
CA ASP A 113 -18.81 -12.85 34.54
C ASP A 113 -19.63 -11.54 34.57
N GLY A 114 -19.75 -10.86 33.44
CA GLY A 114 -20.46 -9.58 33.30
C GLY A 114 -19.65 -8.39 33.83
N GLU A 115 -18.36 -8.55 34.03
CA GLU A 115 -17.46 -7.45 34.42
C GLU A 115 -16.96 -6.72 33.18
N ALA A 116 -16.99 -5.37 33.20
CA ALA A 116 -16.43 -4.54 32.09
C ALA A 116 -14.94 -4.77 31.97
N LEU A 117 -14.44 -4.82 30.73
CA LEU A 117 -13.02 -4.96 30.46
C LEU A 117 -12.24 -3.74 30.94
N LYS A 118 -11.04 -4.00 31.43
CA LYS A 118 -10.07 -2.97 31.78
C LYS A 118 -9.45 -2.40 30.52
N THR A 119 -9.45 -1.09 30.42
CA THR A 119 -8.82 -0.34 29.34
C THR A 119 -7.91 0.73 29.92
N GLU A 120 -6.89 1.16 29.18
CA GLU A 120 -6.03 2.26 29.63
C GLU A 120 -6.73 3.62 29.57
N ARG A 121 -7.71 3.76 28.66
CA ARG A 121 -8.47 5.01 28.42
C ARG A 121 -9.92 4.70 28.04
N TYR A 122 -10.68 5.75 27.77
CA TYR A 122 -12.12 5.71 27.53
C TYR A 122 -12.50 4.99 26.24
N GLY A 123 -13.35 3.97 26.35
CA GLY A 123 -14.10 3.37 25.27
C GLY A 123 -13.28 2.52 24.29
N PHE A 124 -13.99 1.71 23.56
CA PHE A 124 -13.44 0.90 22.48
C PHE A 124 -13.75 1.55 21.13
N TYR A 125 -12.91 1.25 20.15
CA TYR A 125 -13.15 1.55 18.75
C TYR A 125 -13.17 0.25 17.97
N SER A 126 -14.37 -0.25 17.71
CA SER A 126 -14.55 -1.44 16.91
C SER A 126 -14.81 -1.09 15.45
N TYR A 127 -14.07 -1.77 14.60
CA TYR A 127 -14.27 -1.73 13.17
C TYR A 127 -14.98 -3.00 12.72
N GLY A 128 -16.27 -2.88 12.36
CA GLY A 128 -16.96 -3.94 11.61
C GLY A 128 -16.27 -4.11 10.27
N SER A 129 -15.85 -5.33 9.95
CA SER A 129 -15.01 -5.68 8.83
C SER A 129 -15.56 -6.91 8.12
N TYR A 130 -15.46 -6.94 6.78
CA TYR A 130 -15.70 -8.13 5.98
C TYR A 130 -14.44 -9.00 5.90
N ASN A 131 -13.27 -8.38 5.72
CA ASN A 131 -12.00 -9.07 5.59
C ASN A 131 -10.89 -8.22 6.22
N SER A 132 -10.66 -8.39 7.52
CA SER A 132 -9.76 -7.52 8.28
C SER A 132 -8.30 -7.54 7.80
N GLU A 133 -7.87 -8.55 7.04
CA GLU A 133 -6.54 -8.56 6.41
C GLU A 133 -6.35 -7.41 5.41
N TYR A 134 -7.45 -6.92 4.83
CA TYR A 134 -7.46 -5.78 3.91
C TYR A 134 -7.70 -4.45 4.62
N ASN A 135 -7.82 -4.43 5.94
CA ASN A 135 -7.92 -3.17 6.68
C ASN A 135 -6.59 -2.39 6.60
N ALA A 136 -6.71 -1.07 6.44
CA ALA A 136 -5.56 -0.18 6.26
C ALA A 136 -4.53 -0.28 7.39
N MET A 137 -4.94 -0.59 8.62
CA MET A 137 -4.05 -0.75 9.77
C MET A 137 -3.14 -1.98 9.65
N PHE A 138 -3.68 -3.10 9.17
CA PHE A 138 -2.90 -4.32 8.92
C PHE A 138 -2.04 -4.19 7.66
N LEU A 139 -2.58 -3.66 6.57
CA LEU A 139 -1.84 -3.49 5.32
C LEU A 139 -0.68 -2.51 5.41
N SER A 140 -0.81 -1.46 6.21
CA SER A 140 0.29 -0.52 6.46
C SER A 140 1.39 -1.10 7.36
N GLY A 141 1.18 -2.31 7.93
CA GLY A 141 2.08 -2.91 8.90
C GLY A 141 2.08 -2.18 10.27
N ARG A 142 1.09 -1.33 10.51
CA ARG A 142 0.92 -0.65 11.79
C ARG A 142 0.41 -1.62 12.86
N PHE A 143 -0.43 -2.55 12.45
CA PHE A 143 -0.86 -3.69 13.24
C PHE A 143 -0.38 -4.99 12.58
N GLU A 144 0.05 -5.94 13.40
CA GLU A 144 0.47 -7.27 12.97
C GLU A 144 -0.36 -8.32 13.71
N LEU A 145 -1.09 -9.15 12.97
CA LEU A 145 -1.80 -10.28 13.57
C LEU A 145 -0.77 -11.31 14.04
N VAL A 146 -0.74 -11.59 15.33
CA VAL A 146 0.29 -12.44 15.95
C VAL A 146 -0.25 -13.76 16.45
N GLU A 147 -1.57 -13.87 16.71
CA GLU A 147 -2.25 -15.11 17.07
C GLU A 147 -3.61 -15.20 16.40
N GLY A 148 -4.05 -16.42 16.10
CA GLY A 148 -5.36 -16.68 15.51
C GLY A 148 -5.46 -16.39 14.02
N SER A 149 -6.59 -15.84 13.59
CA SER A 149 -6.90 -15.55 12.18
C SER A 149 -7.55 -14.18 12.00
N HIS A 150 -7.43 -13.63 10.80
CA HIS A 150 -8.22 -12.48 10.39
C HIS A 150 -9.72 -12.81 10.31
N ILE A 151 -10.55 -11.77 10.47
CA ILE A 151 -11.97 -11.85 10.17
C ILE A 151 -12.14 -12.07 8.68
N THR A 152 -13.07 -12.94 8.34
CA THR A 152 -13.48 -13.24 6.97
C THR A 152 -14.99 -13.03 6.82
N GLU A 153 -15.46 -12.83 5.58
CA GLU A 153 -16.87 -12.52 5.28
C GLU A 153 -17.87 -13.55 5.82
N ASP A 154 -17.46 -14.80 5.98
CA ASP A 154 -18.29 -15.89 6.49
C ASP A 154 -18.37 -15.96 8.03
N MET A 155 -17.57 -15.19 8.74
CA MET A 155 -17.60 -15.09 10.18
C MET A 155 -18.72 -14.16 10.65
N LYS A 156 -19.52 -14.63 11.63
CA LYS A 156 -20.70 -13.91 12.14
C LYS A 156 -20.42 -13.11 13.40
N ASN A 157 -19.55 -13.61 14.24
CA ASN A 157 -19.29 -13.07 15.59
C ASN A 157 -17.81 -13.09 15.97
N GLY A 158 -16.92 -13.04 14.97
CA GLY A 158 -15.48 -12.98 15.23
C GLY A 158 -15.05 -11.61 15.77
N LEU A 159 -14.09 -11.62 16.69
CA LEU A 159 -13.49 -10.45 17.30
C LEU A 159 -11.96 -10.57 17.27
N ILE A 160 -11.28 -9.51 16.87
CA ILE A 160 -9.82 -9.38 16.98
C ILE A 160 -9.53 -8.25 17.97
N ILE A 161 -8.67 -8.51 18.93
CA ILE A 161 -8.29 -7.56 19.98
C ILE A 161 -6.79 -7.30 19.98
N SER A 162 -6.36 -6.20 20.59
CA SER A 162 -4.94 -5.94 20.80
C SER A 162 -4.35 -6.88 21.86
N ARG A 163 -3.05 -7.15 21.77
CA ARG A 163 -2.32 -7.90 22.79
C ARG A 163 -2.38 -7.21 24.16
N ASP A 164 -2.26 -5.88 24.17
CA ASP A 164 -2.36 -5.12 25.42
C ASP A 164 -3.70 -5.37 26.12
N LEU A 165 -4.80 -5.35 25.36
CA LEU A 165 -6.14 -5.63 25.91
C LEU A 165 -6.26 -7.08 26.40
N ALA A 166 -5.70 -8.04 25.65
CA ALA A 166 -5.67 -9.45 26.04
C ALA A 166 -4.90 -9.63 27.37
N ASP A 167 -3.69 -9.07 27.47
CA ASP A 167 -2.83 -9.19 28.64
C ASP A 167 -3.44 -8.53 29.89
N TRP A 168 -4.08 -7.35 29.76
CA TRP A 168 -4.69 -6.65 30.89
C TRP A 168 -5.88 -7.40 31.49
N ASN A 169 -6.57 -8.17 30.66
CA ASN A 169 -7.80 -8.86 31.05
C ASN A 169 -7.64 -10.39 31.15
N GLY A 170 -6.45 -10.91 30.79
CA GLY A 170 -6.18 -12.34 30.80
C GLY A 170 -7.01 -13.13 29.79
N LEU A 171 -7.19 -12.55 28.59
CA LEU A 171 -8.00 -13.11 27.51
C LEU A 171 -7.14 -13.93 26.54
N GLU A 172 -7.72 -14.99 25.99
CA GLU A 172 -7.08 -15.88 25.02
C GLU A 172 -8.00 -16.10 23.80
N ILE A 173 -7.44 -16.65 22.74
CA ILE A 173 -8.23 -17.06 21.55
C ILE A 173 -9.29 -18.07 21.98
N GLY A 174 -10.55 -17.86 21.54
CA GLY A 174 -11.69 -18.68 21.85
C GLY A 174 -12.53 -18.18 23.04
N ASP A 175 -12.04 -17.19 23.80
CA ASP A 175 -12.85 -16.55 24.83
C ASP A 175 -13.98 -15.73 24.18
N THR A 176 -15.09 -15.60 24.89
CA THR A 176 -16.27 -14.85 24.43
C THR A 176 -16.38 -13.55 25.21
N LEU A 177 -16.56 -12.45 24.48
CA LEU A 177 -16.90 -11.17 25.07
C LEU A 177 -18.29 -10.73 24.62
N THR A 178 -19.02 -10.08 25.52
CA THR A 178 -20.30 -9.46 25.20
C THR A 178 -20.11 -7.99 24.95
N GLY A 179 -20.33 -7.55 23.70
CA GLY A 179 -20.36 -6.13 23.31
C GLY A 179 -21.75 -5.53 23.51
N ILE A 180 -21.81 -4.29 24.01
CA ILE A 180 -23.04 -3.53 24.18
C ILE A 180 -22.79 -2.10 23.71
N TYR A 181 -23.52 -1.68 22.70
CA TYR A 181 -23.49 -0.32 22.20
C TYR A 181 -24.31 0.58 23.14
N TYR A 182 -23.64 1.53 23.79
CA TYR A 182 -24.25 2.37 24.84
C TYR A 182 -25.07 1.57 25.87
N PRO A 183 -24.45 1.00 26.92
CA PRO A 183 -25.10 0.12 27.90
C PRO A 183 -26.36 0.67 28.56
N GLU A 184 -26.54 2.01 28.55
CA GLU A 184 -27.74 2.68 29.06
C GLU A 184 -28.89 2.70 28.04
N SER A 185 -28.65 2.28 26.79
CA SER A 185 -29.65 2.13 25.74
C SER A 185 -30.22 0.69 25.75
N ASN A 186 -31.39 0.50 25.16
CA ASN A 186 -31.97 -0.85 24.98
C ASN A 186 -31.41 -1.55 23.72
N THR A 187 -30.14 -1.29 23.36
CA THR A 187 -29.50 -1.98 22.23
C THR A 187 -29.24 -3.44 22.58
N PRO A 188 -29.26 -4.34 21.59
CA PRO A 188 -28.93 -5.74 21.81
C PRO A 188 -27.50 -5.92 22.32
N ALA A 189 -27.29 -6.86 23.18
CA ALA A 189 -25.97 -7.37 23.48
C ALA A 189 -25.57 -8.39 22.41
N VAL A 190 -24.33 -8.33 21.96
CA VAL A 190 -23.78 -9.25 20.96
C VAL A 190 -22.59 -9.99 21.54
N ASP A 191 -22.69 -11.32 21.55
CA ASP A 191 -21.57 -12.17 21.97
C ASP A 191 -20.63 -12.42 20.82
N MET A 192 -19.34 -12.15 21.05
CA MET A 192 -18.27 -12.25 20.05
C MET A 192 -17.14 -13.13 20.56
N GLU A 193 -16.66 -14.04 19.73
CA GLU A 193 -15.54 -14.93 20.03
C GLU A 193 -14.22 -14.28 19.59
N ILE A 194 -13.22 -14.28 20.45
CA ILE A 194 -11.86 -13.81 20.12
C ILE A 194 -11.22 -14.79 19.14
N VAL A 195 -11.12 -14.39 17.87
CA VAL A 195 -10.53 -15.19 16.78
C VAL A 195 -9.10 -14.77 16.45
N GLY A 196 -8.68 -13.58 16.88
CA GLY A 196 -7.35 -13.06 16.60
C GLY A 196 -6.85 -12.08 17.65
N ILE A 197 -5.52 -12.02 17.77
CA ILE A 197 -4.82 -11.04 18.60
C ILE A 197 -3.77 -10.36 17.74
N PHE A 198 -3.69 -9.03 17.80
CA PHE A 198 -2.71 -8.25 17.06
C PHE A 198 -1.76 -7.47 17.98
N ASP A 199 -0.52 -7.30 17.50
CA ASP A 199 0.47 -6.39 18.09
C ASP A 199 0.44 -5.02 17.39
N ILE A 200 0.72 -3.97 18.17
CA ILE A 200 0.88 -2.61 17.66
C ILE A 200 2.36 -2.40 17.36
N VAL A 201 2.70 -2.36 16.07
CA VAL A 201 4.08 -2.24 15.57
C VAL A 201 4.54 -0.79 15.45
N ALA A 202 3.60 0.14 15.29
CA ALA A 202 3.92 1.57 15.15
C ALA A 202 4.49 2.14 16.46
N ASP A 203 5.52 2.98 16.33
CA ASP A 203 6.10 3.71 17.46
C ASP A 203 5.01 4.54 18.15
N LYS A 204 4.93 4.47 19.48
CA LYS A 204 3.91 5.22 20.27
C LYS A 204 3.96 6.74 19.99
N ASP A 205 5.11 7.25 19.53
CA ASP A 205 5.29 8.66 19.16
C ASP A 205 4.67 9.04 17.81
N ASP A 206 4.48 8.10 16.87
CA ASP A 206 3.84 8.36 15.59
C ASP A 206 2.31 8.54 15.72
N ALA A 207 1.70 7.94 16.74
CA ALA A 207 0.27 8.09 17.02
C ALA A 207 -0.10 9.52 17.44
N VAL A 208 0.83 10.25 18.04
CA VAL A 208 0.63 11.61 18.56
C VAL A 208 0.51 12.65 17.45
N ASN A 209 1.04 12.39 16.25
CA ASN A 209 1.14 13.39 15.19
C ASN A 209 -0.05 13.42 14.20
N LEU A 210 -0.97 12.45 14.24
CA LEU A 210 -2.09 12.41 13.30
C LEU A 210 -3.28 13.31 13.68
N TYR A 211 -3.45 13.62 15.00
CA TYR A 211 -4.43 14.59 15.49
C TYR A 211 -3.91 15.23 16.77
N ASP A 212 -3.81 16.54 16.82
CA ASP A 212 -3.35 17.37 17.96
C ASP A 212 -4.19 17.17 19.26
N ASN A 213 -5.18 16.27 19.25
CA ASN A 213 -6.00 15.84 20.38
C ASN A 213 -5.88 14.33 20.66
N ALA A 214 -4.71 13.75 20.45
CA ALA A 214 -4.40 12.32 20.58
C ALA A 214 -4.65 11.68 21.97
N SER A 215 -5.25 12.41 22.90
CA SER A 215 -5.65 11.86 24.20
C SER A 215 -6.87 10.90 24.12
N TYR A 216 -7.54 10.81 22.96
CA TYR A 216 -8.73 9.97 22.80
C TYR A 216 -8.47 8.65 22.05
N PHE A 217 -7.36 8.51 21.33
CA PHE A 217 -7.10 7.35 20.49
C PHE A 217 -5.89 6.58 21.01
N ASP A 218 -6.15 5.57 21.82
CA ASP A 218 -5.15 4.56 22.14
C ASP A 218 -5.38 3.35 21.25
N TYR A 219 -4.39 3.00 20.45
CA TYR A 219 -4.46 1.83 19.56
C TYR A 219 -4.72 0.52 20.31
N SER A 220 -4.39 0.46 21.61
CA SER A 220 -4.69 -0.70 22.44
C SER A 220 -6.18 -0.98 22.61
N ASN A 221 -7.03 0.05 22.46
CA ASN A 221 -8.49 -0.08 22.53
C ASN A 221 -9.16 -0.30 21.15
N TYR A 222 -8.36 -0.43 20.09
CA TYR A 222 -8.89 -0.79 18.77
C TYR A 222 -9.23 -2.27 18.76
N THR A 223 -10.38 -2.57 18.20
CA THR A 223 -10.85 -3.93 17.96
C THR A 223 -11.38 -4.04 16.54
N PHE A 224 -11.43 -5.26 16.03
CA PHE A 224 -12.09 -5.55 14.76
C PHE A 224 -13.11 -6.65 15.02
N CYS A 225 -14.33 -6.43 14.59
CA CYS A 225 -15.37 -7.44 14.69
C CYS A 225 -15.93 -7.77 13.30
N SER A 226 -16.59 -8.92 13.16
CA SER A 226 -17.29 -9.26 11.93
C SER A 226 -18.35 -8.21 11.61
N MET A 227 -18.62 -7.98 10.32
CA MET A 227 -19.64 -6.99 9.91
C MET A 227 -21.01 -7.33 10.51
N GLU A 228 -21.40 -8.61 10.53
CA GLU A 228 -22.67 -9.06 11.13
C GLU A 228 -22.77 -8.72 12.63
N ALA A 229 -21.65 -8.82 13.38
CA ALA A 229 -21.62 -8.44 14.79
C ALA A 229 -21.75 -6.91 14.97
N ALA A 230 -21.06 -6.13 14.13
CA ALA A 230 -21.15 -4.67 14.16
C ALA A 230 -22.56 -4.17 13.86
N GLU A 231 -23.20 -4.72 12.84
CA GLU A 231 -24.60 -4.42 12.50
C GLU A 231 -25.55 -4.83 13.62
N GLY A 232 -25.28 -5.99 14.25
CA GLY A 232 -26.04 -6.47 15.41
C GLY A 232 -26.00 -5.53 16.61
N LEU A 233 -24.84 -4.91 16.88
CA LEU A 233 -24.69 -3.91 17.95
C LEU A 233 -25.50 -2.63 17.68
N LEU A 234 -25.72 -2.28 16.42
CA LEU A 234 -26.48 -1.10 16.00
C LEU A 234 -27.97 -1.40 15.84
N GLU A 235 -28.40 -2.67 15.92
CA GLU A 235 -29.80 -3.04 15.75
C GLU A 235 -30.67 -2.35 16.82
N GLY A 236 -31.69 -1.63 16.39
CA GLY A 236 -32.61 -0.91 17.27
C GLY A 236 -32.10 0.46 17.77
N TRP A 237 -30.89 0.85 17.45
CA TRP A 237 -30.40 2.21 17.76
C TRP A 237 -31.17 3.29 17.00
N GLY A 238 -31.63 2.96 15.79
CA GLY A 238 -32.52 3.81 15.01
C GLY A 238 -31.87 5.12 14.51
N ASP A 239 -30.55 5.20 14.54
CA ASP A 239 -29.87 6.39 14.04
C ASP A 239 -29.61 6.22 12.54
N GLU A 240 -30.28 7.03 11.72
CA GLU A 240 -30.06 7.11 10.27
C GLU A 240 -28.63 7.62 9.92
N ASN A 241 -27.83 7.95 10.92
CA ASN A 241 -26.48 8.48 10.75
C ASN A 241 -25.37 7.44 10.88
N GLU A 242 -25.72 6.18 11.14
CA GLU A 242 -24.75 5.08 11.28
C GLU A 242 -24.83 4.10 10.13
N GLY A 243 -23.69 3.77 9.55
CA GLY A 243 -23.56 2.88 8.41
C GLY A 243 -22.17 2.95 7.80
N ILE A 244 -21.95 2.14 6.79
CA ILE A 244 -20.67 2.07 6.12
C ILE A 244 -20.42 3.38 5.36
N SER A 245 -19.41 4.14 5.78
CA SER A 245 -19.02 5.40 5.16
C SER A 245 -17.91 5.25 4.13
N GLU A 246 -17.10 4.20 4.27
CA GLU A 246 -15.92 3.93 3.45
C GLU A 246 -15.79 2.44 3.18
N ALA A 247 -15.47 2.09 1.94
CA ALA A 247 -15.14 0.74 1.51
C ALA A 247 -13.84 0.75 0.71
N TYR A 248 -12.96 -0.20 1.00
CA TYR A 248 -11.62 -0.31 0.46
C TYR A 248 -11.54 -1.49 -0.51
N PHE A 249 -10.99 -1.26 -1.69
CA PHE A 249 -10.84 -2.28 -2.73
C PHE A 249 -9.40 -2.39 -3.17
N TYR A 250 -8.89 -3.61 -3.20
CA TYR A 250 -7.51 -3.93 -3.56
C TYR A 250 -7.47 -4.57 -4.93
N VAL A 251 -6.57 -4.08 -5.77
CA VAL A 251 -6.39 -4.55 -7.13
C VAL A 251 -5.19 -5.50 -7.17
N SER A 252 -5.36 -6.66 -7.82
CA SER A 252 -4.32 -7.69 -7.90
C SER A 252 -3.05 -7.24 -8.62
N ASP A 253 -3.19 -6.34 -9.60
CA ASP A 253 -2.09 -5.73 -10.34
C ASP A 253 -2.22 -4.21 -10.30
N ALA A 254 -1.29 -3.59 -9.61
CA ALA A 254 -1.25 -2.15 -9.45
C ALA A 254 -1.16 -1.38 -10.79
N ALA A 255 -0.64 -1.98 -11.85
CA ALA A 255 -0.63 -1.38 -13.18
C ALA A 255 -2.04 -1.27 -13.80
N GLN A 256 -2.99 -2.03 -13.29
CA GLN A 256 -4.37 -2.05 -13.75
C GLN A 256 -5.31 -1.16 -12.91
N LEU A 257 -4.80 -0.50 -11.86
CA LEU A 257 -5.64 0.28 -10.95
C LEU A 257 -6.56 1.26 -11.69
N ASP A 258 -6.01 2.08 -12.57
CA ASP A 258 -6.80 3.06 -13.32
C ASP A 258 -7.85 2.40 -14.20
N SER A 259 -7.51 1.29 -14.88
CA SER A 259 -8.45 0.55 -15.73
C SER A 259 -9.55 -0.13 -14.93
N VAL A 260 -9.24 -0.66 -13.74
CA VAL A 260 -10.23 -1.25 -12.84
C VAL A 260 -11.18 -0.17 -12.32
N ILE A 261 -10.68 1.00 -11.94
CA ILE A 261 -11.52 2.14 -11.51
C ILE A 261 -12.44 2.60 -12.66
N GLU A 262 -11.94 2.66 -13.90
CA GLU A 262 -12.79 2.99 -15.05
C GLU A 262 -13.91 1.95 -15.26
N GLU A 263 -13.66 0.66 -15.04
CA GLU A 263 -14.72 -0.37 -15.13
C GLU A 263 -15.71 -0.25 -13.96
N VAL A 264 -15.22 -0.01 -12.75
CA VAL A 264 -16.06 0.24 -11.57
C VAL A 264 -17.01 1.42 -11.82
N GLN A 265 -16.52 2.53 -12.36
CA GLN A 265 -17.35 3.72 -12.65
C GLN A 265 -18.40 3.51 -13.74
N LYS A 266 -18.30 2.45 -14.54
CA LYS A 266 -19.31 2.08 -15.54
C LYS A 266 -20.49 1.31 -14.95
N ILE A 267 -20.44 0.90 -13.69
CA ILE A 267 -21.53 0.23 -13.02
C ILE A 267 -22.73 1.19 -12.94
N SER A 268 -23.75 0.91 -13.71
CA SER A 268 -24.91 1.82 -13.88
C SER A 268 -25.93 1.73 -12.77
N SER A 269 -25.90 0.68 -11.95
CA SER A 269 -26.74 0.48 -10.76
C SER A 269 -26.35 1.41 -9.62
N ILE A 270 -25.09 1.87 -9.60
CA ILE A 270 -24.54 2.74 -8.56
C ILE A 270 -24.75 4.21 -8.95
N ASN A 271 -25.33 4.98 -8.06
CA ASN A 271 -25.43 6.44 -8.24
C ASN A 271 -24.14 7.11 -7.80
N TRP A 272 -23.19 7.26 -8.71
CA TRP A 272 -21.88 7.84 -8.45
C TRP A 272 -21.89 9.32 -8.01
N ASN A 273 -23.03 10.00 -8.01
CA ASN A 273 -23.13 11.33 -7.37
C ASN A 273 -23.09 11.23 -5.85
N ASN A 274 -23.42 10.06 -5.28
CA ASN A 274 -23.43 9.83 -3.84
C ASN A 274 -22.06 9.42 -3.29
N PHE A 275 -21.14 9.02 -4.17
CA PHE A 275 -19.85 8.45 -3.78
C PHE A 275 -18.68 9.10 -4.50
N ASN A 276 -17.56 9.22 -3.81
CA ASN A 276 -16.27 9.59 -4.37
C ASN A 276 -15.39 8.33 -4.45
N ILE A 277 -14.55 8.27 -5.46
CA ILE A 277 -13.46 7.29 -5.52
C ILE A 277 -12.17 8.04 -5.28
N THR A 278 -11.43 7.63 -4.25
CA THR A 278 -10.10 8.14 -3.92
C THR A 278 -9.08 7.02 -4.08
N THR A 279 -7.96 7.31 -4.70
CA THR A 279 -6.86 6.36 -4.83
C THR A 279 -5.85 6.58 -3.71
N ASN A 280 -5.41 5.53 -3.05
CA ASN A 280 -4.38 5.62 -2.02
C ASN A 280 -2.98 5.65 -2.64
N ASP A 281 -2.83 6.49 -3.69
CA ASP A 281 -1.70 6.49 -4.60
C ASP A 281 -0.63 7.57 -4.26
N GLU A 282 -0.86 8.41 -3.24
CA GLU A 282 0.09 9.49 -2.91
C GLU A 282 1.49 8.97 -2.58
N VAL A 283 1.60 7.90 -1.83
CA VAL A 283 2.90 7.30 -1.49
C VAL A 283 3.55 6.72 -2.74
N TYR A 284 2.75 6.05 -3.58
CA TYR A 284 3.23 5.52 -4.86
C TYR A 284 3.63 6.64 -5.83
N GLN A 285 2.83 7.69 -5.99
CA GLN A 285 3.14 8.82 -6.86
C GLN A 285 4.43 9.51 -6.43
N ASN A 286 4.66 9.69 -5.13
CA ASN A 286 5.88 10.28 -4.61
C ASN A 286 7.11 9.39 -4.87
N ILE A 287 6.98 8.08 -4.69
CA ILE A 287 8.05 7.11 -4.97
C ILE A 287 8.26 6.97 -6.48
N SER A 288 7.19 6.86 -7.26
CA SER A 288 7.24 6.73 -8.71
C SER A 288 7.86 7.94 -9.39
N SER A 289 7.56 9.16 -8.94
CA SER A 289 8.17 10.38 -9.46
C SER A 289 9.67 10.42 -9.17
N ALA A 290 10.09 10.11 -7.94
CA ALA A 290 11.50 10.05 -7.56
C ALA A 290 12.28 8.97 -8.35
N LEU A 291 11.63 7.84 -8.64
CA LEU A 291 12.20 6.74 -9.44
C LEU A 291 12.30 7.14 -10.92
N SER A 292 11.26 7.78 -11.47
CA SER A 292 11.26 8.29 -12.85
C SER A 292 12.37 9.34 -13.07
N ASP A 293 12.59 10.23 -12.11
CA ASP A 293 13.67 11.20 -12.13
C ASP A 293 15.03 10.51 -12.13
N THR A 294 15.19 9.47 -11.32
CA THR A 294 16.43 8.68 -11.23
C THR A 294 16.66 7.88 -12.52
N GLU A 295 15.63 7.26 -13.10
CA GLU A 295 15.72 6.58 -14.40
C GLU A 295 16.13 7.53 -15.52
N THR A 296 15.56 8.73 -15.54
CA THR A 296 15.94 9.78 -16.49
C THR A 296 17.39 10.20 -16.34
N LEU A 297 17.87 10.36 -15.10
CA LEU A 297 19.28 10.68 -14.81
C LEU A 297 20.21 9.55 -15.26
N ILE A 298 19.90 8.29 -14.95
CA ILE A 298 20.68 7.12 -15.36
C ILE A 298 20.72 7.02 -16.88
N THR A 299 19.60 7.16 -17.56
CA THR A 299 19.51 7.11 -19.02
C THR A 299 20.33 8.23 -19.66
N THR A 300 20.23 9.45 -19.15
CA THR A 300 21.02 10.59 -19.60
C THR A 300 22.52 10.34 -19.42
N LEU A 301 22.91 9.79 -18.27
CA LEU A 301 24.30 9.46 -17.96
C LEU A 301 24.85 8.38 -18.91
N ILE A 302 24.07 7.35 -19.20
CA ILE A 302 24.43 6.31 -20.19
C ILE A 302 24.64 6.92 -21.58
N VAL A 303 23.75 7.79 -22.03
CA VAL A 303 23.87 8.48 -23.33
C VAL A 303 25.14 9.33 -23.38
N VAL A 304 25.41 10.12 -22.34
CA VAL A 304 26.62 10.95 -22.25
C VAL A 304 27.88 10.08 -22.25
N ILE A 305 27.93 9.02 -21.43
CA ILE A 305 29.11 8.12 -21.42
C ILE A 305 29.31 7.46 -22.78
N THR A 306 28.25 7.04 -23.45
CA THR A 306 28.34 6.42 -24.77
C THR A 306 28.87 7.41 -25.81
N ALA A 307 28.39 8.66 -25.81
CA ALA A 307 28.84 9.69 -26.71
C ALA A 307 30.31 10.03 -26.50
N VAL A 308 30.72 10.27 -25.26
CA VAL A 308 32.13 10.55 -24.90
C VAL A 308 33.03 9.39 -25.30
N SER A 309 32.59 8.17 -25.09
CA SER A 309 33.32 6.96 -25.45
C SER A 309 33.52 6.83 -26.96
N MET A 310 32.50 7.15 -27.75
CA MET A 310 32.60 7.15 -29.23
C MET A 310 33.63 8.17 -29.70
N VAL A 311 33.64 9.35 -29.11
CA VAL A 311 34.64 10.38 -29.42
C VAL A 311 36.06 9.91 -29.06
N LEU A 312 36.25 9.33 -27.87
CA LEU A 312 37.57 8.82 -27.44
C LEU A 312 38.08 7.69 -28.35
N ILE A 313 37.21 6.73 -28.70
CA ILE A 313 37.56 5.65 -29.62
C ILE A 313 37.97 6.21 -30.98
N THR A 314 37.20 7.18 -31.51
CA THR A 314 37.50 7.82 -32.79
C THR A 314 38.84 8.54 -32.75
N LEU A 315 39.15 9.26 -31.68
CA LEU A 315 40.46 9.94 -31.52
C LEU A 315 41.61 8.93 -31.44
N ILE A 316 41.48 7.83 -30.68
CA ILE A 316 42.49 6.79 -30.57
C ILE A 316 42.72 6.12 -31.93
N LEU A 317 41.69 5.81 -32.69
CA LEU A 317 41.78 5.26 -34.03
C LEU A 317 42.47 6.24 -35.00
N SER A 318 42.07 7.50 -34.95
CA SER A 318 42.67 8.56 -35.78
C SER A 318 44.17 8.72 -35.48
N MET A 319 44.57 8.74 -34.22
CA MET A 319 45.99 8.76 -33.83
C MET A 319 46.74 7.50 -34.28
N SER A 320 46.09 6.34 -34.23
CA SER A 320 46.67 5.07 -34.68
C SER A 320 46.92 5.09 -36.23
N ILE A 321 45.97 5.62 -36.99
CA ILE A 321 46.08 5.75 -38.43
C ILE A 321 47.17 6.79 -38.81
N ARG A 322 47.25 7.94 -38.12
CA ARG A 322 48.34 8.92 -38.33
C ARG A 322 49.71 8.34 -38.06
N SER A 323 49.86 7.53 -36.99
CA SER A 323 51.09 6.85 -36.66
C SER A 323 51.54 5.89 -37.80
N ARG A 324 50.55 5.18 -38.42
CA ARG A 324 50.82 4.29 -39.58
C ARG A 324 51.25 5.05 -40.81
N LYS A 325 50.59 6.18 -41.17
CA LYS A 325 51.00 7.02 -42.32
C LYS A 325 52.40 7.55 -42.18
N ARG A 326 52.83 7.87 -40.94
CA ARG A 326 54.20 8.35 -40.69
C ARG A 326 55.25 7.22 -40.81
N GLU A 327 54.90 5.98 -40.41
CA GLU A 327 55.77 4.82 -40.55
C GLU A 327 55.91 4.40 -42.05
N THR A 328 54.85 4.52 -42.88
CA THR A 328 54.90 4.25 -44.32
C THR A 328 55.55 5.40 -45.13
N GLY A 329 55.44 6.66 -44.69
CA GLY A 329 56.06 7.79 -45.35
C GLY A 329 57.57 7.90 -45.08
N ILE A 330 58.17 7.14 -44.20
CA ILE A 330 59.62 7.04 -43.96
C ILE A 330 60.24 5.89 -44.76
N LEU A 331 59.42 5.02 -45.36
CA LEU A 331 59.89 3.90 -46.19
C LEU A 331 59.78 4.17 -47.70
N LEU A 332 59.39 5.35 -48.14
CA LEU A 332 59.44 5.92 -49.46
C LEU A 332 60.47 7.04 -49.47
#